data_57d8b769e75297e601d1d8abf90463d4
#
_entry.id   57d8b769e75297e601d1d8abf90463d4
#
_cell.length_a   1.000
_cell.length_b   1.000
_cell.length_c   1.000
_cell.angle_alpha   90.00
_cell.angle_beta   90.00
_cell.angle_gamma   90.00
#
_symmetry.space_group_name_H-M   'P 1'
#
loop_
_entity.id
_entity.type
_entity.pdbx_description
1 polymer ?
#
loop_
_entity_poly.entity_id
_entity_poly.type
_entity_poly.pdbx_seq_one_letter_code
_entity_poly.pdbx_strand_id
1 'polypeptide(L)'
;MKVGFIGLGNAGGKLAGSILRNGFDLTVHDLNPSLVDEFIERGAKSVGSPKEMAKRCDVVITCLPSPKACSEVMESSEGILSGLSKGKIWLEMSTTDEAEIRRIGALVEAIGALPIDCPVSGGCHRADTGNISIFAGCSREAFE
;
A
#
# COMPACT_ATOMS: atom_id res chain seq x y z
N MET A 1 -2.46 14.99 -2.65
CA MET A 1 -1.86 13.78 -2.06
C MET A 1 -1.71 12.73 -3.14
N LYS A 2 -0.51 12.22 -3.32
CA LYS A 2 -0.18 11.16 -4.28
C LYS A 2 -0.21 9.82 -3.55
N VAL A 3 -1.02 8.90 -4.04
CA VAL A 3 -1.22 7.58 -3.42
C VAL A 3 -0.61 6.50 -4.29
N GLY A 4 0.25 5.69 -3.71
CA GLY A 4 0.80 4.48 -4.32
C GLY A 4 0.07 3.25 -3.80
N PHE A 5 -0.22 2.27 -4.65
CA PHE A 5 -0.86 1.02 -4.26
C PHE A 5 -0.13 -0.18 -4.88
N ILE A 6 0.31 -1.09 -4.02
CA ILE A 6 1.03 -2.31 -4.41
C ILE A 6 0.20 -3.55 -4.03
N GLY A 7 -0.04 -4.40 -5.00
CA GLY A 7 -0.85 -5.59 -4.86
C GLY A 7 -2.28 -5.39 -5.36
N LEU A 8 -2.52 -5.75 -6.62
CA LEU A 8 -3.79 -5.53 -7.33
C LEU A 8 -4.63 -6.80 -7.46
N GLY A 9 -4.45 -7.76 -6.57
CA GLY A 9 -5.24 -8.98 -6.50
C GLY A 9 -6.70 -8.72 -6.12
N ASN A 10 -7.43 -9.77 -5.72
CA ASN A 10 -8.88 -9.68 -5.46
C ASN A 10 -9.28 -8.55 -4.50
N ALA A 11 -8.66 -8.48 -3.34
CA ALA A 11 -8.94 -7.41 -2.37
C ALA A 11 -8.26 -6.10 -2.78
N GLY A 12 -6.96 -6.14 -3.07
CA GLY A 12 -6.17 -4.95 -3.41
C GLY A 12 -6.68 -4.22 -4.63
N GLY A 13 -7.06 -4.93 -5.69
CA GLY A 13 -7.64 -4.33 -6.89
C GLY A 13 -8.97 -3.61 -6.63
N LYS A 14 -9.80 -4.11 -5.71
CA LYS A 14 -11.05 -3.46 -5.30
C LYS A 14 -10.79 -2.19 -4.49
N LEU A 15 -9.87 -2.26 -3.55
CA LEU A 15 -9.44 -1.10 -2.73
C LEU A 15 -8.82 -0.01 -3.61
N ALA A 16 -7.85 -0.36 -4.45
CA ALA A 16 -7.21 0.57 -5.38
C ALA A 16 -8.22 1.18 -6.37
N GLY A 17 -9.16 0.37 -6.86
CA GLY A 17 -10.25 0.83 -7.73
C GLY A 17 -11.16 1.85 -7.04
N SER A 18 -11.46 1.67 -5.76
CA SER A 18 -12.22 2.64 -4.97
C SER A 18 -11.47 3.96 -4.83
N ILE A 19 -10.16 3.92 -4.54
CA ILE A 19 -9.31 5.12 -4.46
C ILE A 19 -9.33 5.88 -5.80
N LEU A 20 -9.16 5.18 -6.91
CA LEU A 20 -9.15 5.78 -8.25
C LEU A 20 -10.49 6.44 -8.59
N ARG A 21 -11.62 5.76 -8.32
CA ARG A 21 -12.97 6.31 -8.57
C ARG A 21 -13.28 7.55 -7.74
N ASN A 22 -12.65 7.69 -6.57
CA ASN A 22 -12.79 8.87 -5.72
C ASN A 22 -11.82 10.01 -6.09
N GLY A 23 -11.14 9.93 -7.22
CA GLY A 23 -10.37 11.04 -7.80
C GLY A 23 -8.98 11.27 -7.19
N PHE A 24 -8.44 10.30 -6.45
CA PHE A 24 -7.06 10.39 -5.97
C PHE A 24 -6.04 10.19 -7.10
N ASP A 25 -4.91 10.89 -7.02
CA ASP A 25 -3.77 10.67 -7.92
C ASP A 25 -3.10 9.34 -7.56
N LEU A 26 -3.55 8.26 -8.24
CA LEU A 26 -3.17 6.89 -7.95
C LEU A 26 -2.05 6.41 -8.86
N THR A 27 -1.01 5.84 -8.26
CA THR A 27 0.05 5.09 -8.92
C THR A 27 0.00 3.63 -8.45
N VAL A 28 0.04 2.67 -9.36
CA VAL A 28 -0.09 1.25 -9.06
C VAL A 28 1.16 0.46 -9.40
N HIS A 29 1.34 -0.66 -8.72
CA HIS A 29 2.36 -1.65 -9.02
C HIS A 29 1.88 -3.06 -8.64
N ASP A 30 2.17 -4.04 -9.49
CA ASP A 30 1.93 -5.46 -9.26
C ASP A 30 2.94 -6.26 -10.09
N LEU A 31 3.24 -7.49 -9.69
CA LEU A 31 4.07 -8.42 -10.46
C LEU A 31 3.36 -8.92 -11.72
N ASN A 32 2.03 -8.88 -11.76
CA ASN A 32 1.23 -9.22 -12.93
C ASN A 32 0.98 -7.98 -13.79
N PRO A 33 1.63 -7.85 -14.95
CA PRO A 33 1.51 -6.68 -15.81
C PRO A 33 0.09 -6.45 -16.32
N SER A 34 -0.71 -7.50 -16.52
CA SER A 34 -2.10 -7.35 -16.97
C SER A 34 -2.96 -6.59 -15.97
N LEU A 35 -2.74 -6.77 -14.67
CA LEU A 35 -3.45 -6.03 -13.63
C LEU A 35 -3.03 -4.55 -13.63
N VAL A 36 -1.77 -4.27 -13.87
CA VAL A 36 -1.26 -2.90 -13.99
C VAL A 36 -1.87 -2.20 -15.21
N ASP A 37 -1.88 -2.87 -16.36
CA ASP A 37 -2.43 -2.33 -17.61
C ASP A 37 -3.91 -1.96 -17.48
N GLU A 38 -4.71 -2.81 -16.82
CA GLU A 38 -6.12 -2.52 -16.53
C GLU A 38 -6.28 -1.19 -15.75
N PHE A 39 -5.42 -0.93 -14.77
CA PHE A 39 -5.46 0.32 -14.01
C PHE A 39 -4.98 1.52 -14.80
N ILE A 40 -3.99 1.35 -15.68
CA ILE A 40 -3.52 2.41 -16.59
C ILE A 40 -4.65 2.83 -17.54
N GLU A 41 -5.38 1.88 -18.13
CA GLU A 41 -6.54 2.15 -18.98
C GLU A 41 -7.64 2.94 -18.26
N ARG A 42 -7.75 2.77 -16.95
CA ARG A 42 -8.69 3.50 -16.08
C ARG A 42 -8.17 4.86 -15.60
N GLY A 43 -6.95 5.24 -15.97
CA GLY A 43 -6.37 6.55 -15.67
C GLY A 43 -5.38 6.58 -14.50
N ALA A 44 -5.00 5.44 -13.93
CA ALA A 44 -3.92 5.36 -12.97
C ALA A 44 -2.55 5.47 -13.64
N LYS A 45 -1.53 5.81 -12.86
CA LYS A 45 -0.12 5.78 -13.24
C LYS A 45 0.50 4.45 -12.81
N SER A 46 1.66 4.12 -13.36
CA SER A 46 2.46 2.98 -12.92
C SER A 46 3.92 3.35 -12.71
N VAL A 47 4.64 2.49 -12.01
CA VAL A 47 6.08 2.60 -11.76
C VAL A 47 6.75 1.23 -11.92
N GLY A 48 8.04 1.24 -12.19
CA GLY A 48 8.83 0.02 -12.40
C GLY A 48 9.17 -0.74 -11.13
N SER A 49 9.15 -0.08 -9.95
CA SER A 49 9.48 -0.73 -8.68
C SER A 49 8.78 -0.09 -7.47
N PRO A 50 8.66 -0.85 -6.35
CA PRO A 50 8.19 -0.30 -5.07
C PRO A 50 9.02 0.89 -4.57
N LYS A 51 10.33 0.86 -4.78
CA LYS A 51 11.25 1.95 -4.45
C LYS A 51 10.90 3.24 -5.20
N GLU A 52 10.63 3.14 -6.49
CA GLU A 52 10.22 4.29 -7.29
C GLU A 52 8.89 4.86 -6.81
N MET A 53 7.94 4.00 -6.45
CA MET A 53 6.67 4.41 -5.86
C MET A 53 6.88 5.18 -4.56
N ALA A 54 7.69 4.65 -3.64
CA ALA A 54 7.99 5.29 -2.37
C ALA A 54 8.66 6.68 -2.55
N LYS A 55 9.46 6.86 -3.58
CA LYS A 55 10.03 8.18 -3.91
C LYS A 55 8.98 9.19 -4.39
N ARG A 56 7.99 8.75 -5.17
CA ARG A 56 7.03 9.61 -5.85
C ARG A 56 5.76 9.89 -5.06
N CYS A 57 5.34 8.95 -4.20
CA CYS A 57 4.05 9.03 -3.49
C CYS A 57 4.23 9.55 -2.07
N ASP A 58 3.18 10.16 -1.53
CA ASP A 58 3.11 10.63 -0.15
C ASP A 58 2.71 9.48 0.79
N VAL A 59 1.82 8.62 0.29
CA VAL A 59 1.32 7.41 0.95
C VAL A 59 1.58 6.22 0.06
N VAL A 60 2.15 5.14 0.58
CA VAL A 60 2.28 3.85 -0.11
C VAL A 60 1.46 2.81 0.64
N ILE A 61 0.52 2.21 -0.06
CA ILE A 61 -0.38 1.18 0.46
C ILE A 61 0.08 -0.17 -0.07
N THR A 62 0.15 -1.17 0.82
CA THR A 62 0.42 -2.56 0.46
C THR A 62 -0.78 -3.45 0.79
N CYS A 63 -1.15 -4.34 -0.12
CA CYS A 63 -2.17 -5.37 0.08
C CYS A 63 -1.70 -6.66 -0.59
N LEU A 64 -0.97 -7.49 0.16
CA LEU A 64 -0.15 -8.59 -0.34
C LEU A 64 -0.61 -9.93 0.24
N PRO A 65 -0.32 -11.05 -0.45
CA PRO A 65 -0.88 -12.36 -0.11
C PRO A 65 -0.20 -13.07 1.08
N SER A 66 0.97 -12.60 1.52
CA SER A 66 1.72 -13.27 2.59
C SER A 66 2.73 -12.34 3.27
N PRO A 67 3.17 -12.69 4.51
CA PRO A 67 4.25 -11.98 5.20
C PRO A 67 5.55 -11.94 4.38
N LYS A 68 5.87 -13.03 3.68
CA LYS A 68 7.04 -13.10 2.79
C LYS A 68 6.95 -12.10 1.64
N ALA A 69 5.81 -12.00 0.99
CA ALA A 69 5.60 -11.02 -0.08
C ALA A 69 5.74 -9.58 0.44
N CYS A 70 5.24 -9.30 1.65
CA CYS A 70 5.40 -8.02 2.31
C CYS A 70 6.87 -7.71 2.58
N SER A 71 7.61 -8.65 3.17
CA SER A 71 9.04 -8.51 3.42
C SER A 71 9.84 -8.24 2.13
N GLU A 72 9.56 -8.95 1.05
CA GLU A 72 10.21 -8.75 -0.25
C GLU A 72 9.92 -7.37 -0.84
N VAL A 73 8.67 -6.92 -0.81
CA VAL A 73 8.26 -5.61 -1.31
C VAL A 73 8.85 -4.47 -0.47
N MET A 74 9.00 -4.67 0.84
CA MET A 74 9.55 -3.67 1.74
C MET A 74 11.08 -3.61 1.72
N GLU A 75 11.76 -4.75 1.79
CA GLU A 75 13.18 -4.85 2.15
C GLU A 75 14.12 -5.17 0.98
N SER A 76 13.62 -5.55 -0.19
CA SER A 76 14.49 -5.79 -1.36
C SER A 76 15.24 -4.50 -1.78
N SER A 77 16.27 -4.64 -2.59
CA SER A 77 17.06 -3.49 -3.09
C SER A 77 16.20 -2.45 -3.85
N GLU A 78 15.13 -2.91 -4.49
CA GLU A 78 14.12 -2.07 -5.14
C GLU A 78 12.82 -1.96 -4.32
N GLY A 79 12.90 -2.27 -3.03
CA GLY A 79 11.77 -2.23 -2.10
C GLY A 79 11.44 -0.83 -1.59
N ILE A 80 10.31 -0.73 -0.90
CA ILE A 80 9.76 0.54 -0.37
C ILE A 80 10.76 1.24 0.54
N LEU A 81 11.41 0.52 1.47
CA LEU A 81 12.34 1.11 2.43
C LEU A 81 13.51 1.85 1.77
N SER A 82 13.96 1.40 0.59
CA SER A 82 15.03 2.06 -0.18
C SER A 82 14.63 3.38 -0.83
N GLY A 83 13.34 3.66 -0.93
CA GLY A 83 12.80 4.89 -1.54
C GLY A 83 12.02 5.77 -0.56
N LEU A 84 11.70 5.25 0.61
CA LEU A 84 10.91 5.94 1.62
C LEU A 84 11.72 7.06 2.29
N SER A 85 11.06 8.12 2.69
CA SER A 85 11.68 9.26 3.35
C SER A 85 10.81 9.79 4.49
N LYS A 86 11.41 10.61 5.35
CA LYS A 86 10.76 11.23 6.50
C LYS A 86 9.43 11.89 6.14
N GLY A 87 8.41 11.64 6.95
CA GLY A 87 7.07 12.22 6.84
C GLY A 87 6.14 11.53 5.85
N LYS A 88 6.63 10.54 5.10
CA LYS A 88 5.78 9.69 4.25
C LYS A 88 5.09 8.61 5.07
N ILE A 89 4.02 8.05 4.52
CA ILE A 89 3.21 7.04 5.18
C ILE A 89 3.34 5.70 4.44
N TRP A 90 3.58 4.62 5.18
CA TRP A 90 3.34 3.26 4.73
C TRP A 90 2.10 2.72 5.41
N LEU A 91 1.12 2.29 4.63
CA LEU A 91 -0.16 1.78 5.09
C LEU A 91 -0.29 0.31 4.66
N GLU A 92 -0.28 -0.61 5.63
CA GLU A 92 -0.39 -2.06 5.38
C GLU A 92 -1.84 -2.51 5.52
N MET A 93 -2.43 -3.01 4.44
CA MET A 93 -3.83 -3.47 4.42
C MET A 93 -3.95 -5.00 4.29
N SER A 94 -2.83 -5.72 4.25
CA SER A 94 -2.86 -7.18 4.21
C SER A 94 -3.28 -7.76 5.56
N THR A 95 -3.90 -8.93 5.52
CA THR A 95 -4.04 -9.77 6.70
C THR A 95 -2.75 -10.59 6.84
N THR A 96 -1.89 -10.23 7.79
CA THR A 96 -0.55 -10.79 7.93
C THR A 96 -0.17 -11.01 9.39
N ASP A 97 1.08 -11.46 9.64
CA ASP A 97 1.60 -11.73 10.97
C ASP A 97 1.92 -10.45 11.73
N GLU A 98 1.40 -10.30 12.96
CA GLU A 98 1.63 -9.15 13.82
C GLU A 98 3.12 -8.91 14.10
N ALA A 99 3.90 -9.97 14.36
CA ALA A 99 5.32 -9.84 14.66
C ALA A 99 6.09 -9.26 13.46
N GLU A 100 5.75 -9.68 12.26
CA GLU A 100 6.36 -9.19 11.02
C GLU A 100 6.01 -7.73 10.76
N ILE A 101 4.74 -7.35 10.96
CA ILE A 101 4.30 -5.96 10.81
C ILE A 101 4.99 -5.04 11.82
N ARG A 102 5.14 -5.46 13.06
CA ARG A 102 5.89 -4.70 14.07
C ARG A 102 7.35 -4.55 13.71
N ARG A 103 7.99 -5.60 13.19
CA ARG A 103 9.38 -5.58 12.74
C ARG A 103 9.59 -4.59 11.59
N ILE A 104 8.77 -4.67 10.55
CA ILE A 104 8.85 -3.77 9.39
C ILE A 104 8.46 -2.34 9.80
N GLY A 105 7.44 -2.17 10.63
CA GLY A 105 7.03 -0.87 11.16
C GLY A 105 8.18 -0.14 11.87
N ALA A 106 8.97 -0.85 12.66
CA ALA A 106 10.15 -0.28 13.31
C ALA A 106 11.21 0.20 12.29
N LEU A 107 11.38 -0.51 11.17
CA LEU A 107 12.28 -0.07 10.08
C LEU A 107 11.75 1.20 9.39
N VAL A 108 10.45 1.32 9.21
CA VAL A 108 9.79 2.50 8.65
C VAL A 108 9.97 3.70 9.58
N GLU A 109 9.73 3.53 10.88
CA GLU A 109 9.93 4.56 11.90
C GLU A 109 11.39 5.02 11.99
N ALA A 110 12.36 4.12 11.83
CA ALA A 110 13.78 4.44 11.83
C ALA A 110 14.18 5.40 10.69
N ILE A 111 13.43 5.42 9.59
CA ILE A 111 13.59 6.37 8.48
C ILE A 111 12.93 7.72 8.79
N GLY A 112 12.07 7.78 9.81
CA GLY A 112 11.22 8.93 10.13
C GLY A 112 9.93 8.98 9.31
N ALA A 113 9.55 7.87 8.69
CA ALA A 113 8.26 7.68 8.05
C ALA A 113 7.25 7.09 9.07
N LEU A 114 5.97 7.07 8.69
CA LEU A 114 4.87 6.70 9.58
C LEU A 114 4.26 5.36 9.12
N PRO A 115 4.41 4.27 9.88
CA PRO A 115 3.74 3.02 9.59
C PRO A 115 2.31 3.04 10.13
N ILE A 116 1.36 2.53 9.34
CA ILE A 116 -0.03 2.33 9.74
C ILE A 116 -0.43 0.90 9.40
N ASP A 117 -0.78 0.12 10.40
CA ASP A 117 -1.40 -1.20 10.22
C ASP A 117 -2.90 -1.02 10.02
N CYS A 118 -3.41 -1.39 8.86
CA CYS A 118 -4.80 -1.15 8.45
C CYS A 118 -5.48 -2.42 7.91
N PRO A 119 -5.56 -3.50 8.68
CA PRO A 119 -6.30 -4.67 8.23
C PRO A 119 -7.76 -4.30 7.96
N VAL A 120 -8.34 -4.94 6.94
CA VAL A 120 -9.69 -4.65 6.47
C VAL A 120 -10.65 -5.81 6.76
N SER A 121 -11.92 -5.49 6.96
CA SER A 121 -12.99 -6.47 7.16
C SER A 121 -14.25 -6.05 6.41
N GLY A 122 -14.91 -7.02 5.75
CA GLY A 122 -16.17 -6.79 5.04
C GLY A 122 -16.22 -7.39 3.64
N GLY A 123 -15.13 -8.01 3.18
CA GLY A 123 -15.02 -8.72 1.91
C GLY A 123 -14.90 -7.81 0.68
N CYS A 124 -14.65 -8.43 -0.47
CA CYS A 124 -14.34 -7.74 -1.73
C CYS A 124 -15.49 -6.83 -2.22
N HIS A 125 -16.75 -7.18 -1.97
CA HIS A 125 -17.87 -6.34 -2.37
C HIS A 125 -17.85 -4.98 -1.65
N ARG A 126 -17.60 -4.96 -0.34
CA ARG A 126 -17.47 -3.71 0.42
C ARG A 126 -16.21 -2.93 0.08
N ALA A 127 -15.11 -3.63 -0.24
CA ALA A 127 -13.90 -3.00 -0.75
C ALA A 127 -14.17 -2.27 -2.08
N ASP A 128 -14.91 -2.91 -2.99
CA ASP A 128 -15.26 -2.33 -4.27
C ASP A 128 -16.15 -1.08 -4.14
N THR A 129 -17.12 -1.11 -3.24
CA THR A 129 -18.02 0.04 -3.01
C THR A 129 -17.43 1.14 -2.12
N GLY A 130 -16.24 0.94 -1.55
CA GLY A 130 -15.62 1.88 -0.62
C GLY A 130 -16.25 1.88 0.77
N ASN A 131 -17.07 0.87 1.10
CA ASN A 131 -17.79 0.73 2.37
C ASN A 131 -17.22 -0.40 3.24
N ILE A 132 -15.92 -0.59 3.17
CA ILE A 132 -15.20 -1.59 3.96
C ILE A 132 -14.80 -1.02 5.33
N SER A 133 -14.77 -1.88 6.35
CA SER A 133 -14.24 -1.49 7.66
C SER A 133 -12.72 -1.59 7.66
N ILE A 134 -12.07 -0.54 8.16
CA ILE A 134 -10.60 -0.43 8.29
C ILE A 134 -10.28 -0.26 9.76
N PHE A 135 -9.36 -1.06 10.28
CA PHE A 135 -8.88 -0.99 11.66
C PHE A 135 -7.48 -0.37 11.67
N ALA A 136 -7.38 0.91 12.02
CA ALA A 136 -6.11 1.63 12.00
C ALA A 136 -5.33 1.45 13.31
N GLY A 137 -4.22 0.74 13.25
CA GLY A 137 -3.22 0.62 14.32
C GLY A 137 -2.01 1.49 14.02
N CYS A 138 -1.91 2.65 14.68
CA CYS A 138 -0.82 3.60 14.44
C CYS A 138 -0.66 4.59 15.60
N SER A 139 0.37 5.45 15.51
CA SER A 139 0.46 6.63 16.37
C SER A 139 -0.64 7.65 16.04
N ARG A 140 -0.95 8.52 17.00
CA ARG A 140 -1.91 9.58 16.79
C ARG A 140 -1.48 10.54 15.67
N GLU A 141 -0.20 10.85 15.59
CA GLU A 141 0.41 11.67 14.53
C GLU A 141 0.15 11.08 13.12
N ALA A 142 0.26 9.76 12.99
CA ALA A 142 0.03 9.10 11.71
C ALA A 142 -1.46 9.06 11.33
N PHE A 143 -2.36 9.08 12.33
CA PHE A 143 -3.81 9.03 12.12
C PHE A 143 -4.43 10.39 11.74
N GLU A 144 -3.91 11.47 12.30
CA GLU A 144 -4.34 12.86 12.06
C GLU A 144 -3.73 13.45 10.78
#